data_8f9c5e16aa0a2a3b590c6e0837413b36
#
_entry.id   8f9c5e16aa0a2a3b590c6e0837413b36
#
_cell.length_a   1.000
_cell.length_b   1.000
_cell.length_c   1.000
_cell.angle_alpha   90.00
_cell.angle_beta   90.00
_cell.angle_gamma   90.00
#
_symmetry.space_group_name_H-M   'P 1'
#
loop_
_entity.id
_entity.type
_entity.pdbx_description
1 polymer ?
#
loop_
_entity_poly.entity_id
_entity_poly.type
_entity_poly.pdbx_seq_one_letter_code
_entity_poly.pdbx_strand_id
1 'polypeptide(L)'
;MNFIDLYRREGRYPMPLPGTPGEEGAGRVLAVGPDVTRFKPGDRVAWTTVMGSYATRVVVPEDKAIAVPDGIDLRTAAAALVQGMTAHYLVNDSYRAREGDVVLVHAAAGGVGLLLTQWLKRRGVRVIGTVSTAGKAALARSNGADDVVLHGAFDDLAAEVRRLTDGRGVHAVYDGIGAATFDASLASLRTRGTLVIFGGASGPVPPVDVMRLLWGGSLTLTRPYLEHFRASVDEFLWRAGAVFDGILDGSLKIRIGGAYPLADARRAHADLAARRTTGKLLLVP
;
A
#
# COMPACT_ATOMS: atom_id res chain seq x y z
N MET A 1 5.56 -6.81 -7.41
CA MET A 1 6.17 -5.54 -7.82
C MET A 1 5.45 -4.38 -7.13
N ASN A 2 6.18 -3.35 -6.68
CA ASN A 2 5.67 -2.23 -5.90
C ASN A 2 6.27 -0.89 -6.38
N PHE A 3 5.67 0.25 -6.00
CA PHE A 3 6.22 1.57 -6.31
C PHE A 3 7.62 1.79 -5.70
N ILE A 4 7.93 1.15 -4.56
CA ILE A 4 9.27 1.26 -3.97
C ILE A 4 10.36 0.71 -4.89
N ASP A 5 10.06 -0.28 -5.74
CA ASP A 5 11.00 -0.81 -6.74
C ASP A 5 11.36 0.27 -7.79
N LEU A 6 10.38 1.13 -8.14
CA LEU A 6 10.63 2.31 -9.01
C LEU A 6 11.50 3.34 -8.28
N TYR A 7 11.18 3.64 -7.02
CA TYR A 7 11.93 4.61 -6.23
C TYR A 7 13.40 4.22 -6.05
N ARG A 8 13.67 2.90 -5.85
CA ARG A 8 15.05 2.39 -5.76
C ARG A 8 15.76 2.50 -7.09
N ARG A 9 15.14 2.09 -8.19
CA ARG A 9 15.70 2.23 -9.52
C ARG A 9 16.02 3.69 -9.88
N GLU A 10 15.22 4.64 -9.40
CA GLU A 10 15.40 6.08 -9.61
C GLU A 10 16.39 6.72 -8.61
N GLY A 11 16.98 5.94 -7.69
CA GLY A 11 17.90 6.44 -6.66
C GLY A 11 17.24 7.24 -5.54
N ARG A 12 15.92 7.30 -5.47
CA ARG A 12 15.20 7.97 -4.36
C ARG A 12 15.30 7.22 -3.03
N TYR A 13 15.48 5.90 -3.10
CA TYR A 13 15.78 5.04 -1.96
C TYR A 13 17.09 4.30 -2.23
N PRO A 14 17.96 4.14 -1.22
CA PRO A 14 19.25 3.48 -1.42
C PRO A 14 19.04 2.02 -1.83
N MET A 15 19.87 1.57 -2.77
CA MET A 15 20.01 0.18 -3.18
C MET A 15 21.49 -0.06 -3.54
N PRO A 16 22.12 -1.16 -3.04
CA PRO A 16 23.45 -1.54 -3.48
C PRO A 16 23.50 -1.75 -5.01
N LEU A 17 24.56 -1.27 -5.66
CA LEU A 17 24.78 -1.47 -7.08
C LEU A 17 26.14 -2.15 -7.32
N PRO A 18 26.21 -3.16 -8.20
CA PRO A 18 25.12 -3.78 -8.94
C PRO A 18 24.16 -4.55 -8.02
N GLY A 19 22.84 -4.56 -8.34
CA GLY A 19 21.85 -5.23 -7.53
C GLY A 19 20.60 -5.62 -8.30
N THR A 20 19.92 -6.63 -7.82
CA THR A 20 18.62 -7.09 -8.35
C THR A 20 17.49 -6.41 -7.57
N PRO A 21 16.51 -5.78 -8.23
CA PRO A 21 15.36 -5.17 -7.55
C PRO A 21 14.39 -6.20 -6.96
N GLY A 22 13.32 -5.69 -6.35
CA GLY A 22 12.24 -6.46 -5.77
C GLY A 22 12.42 -6.73 -4.28
N GLU A 23 11.34 -6.62 -3.53
CA GLU A 23 11.35 -6.79 -2.06
C GLU A 23 10.33 -7.79 -1.56
N GLU A 24 9.53 -8.38 -2.43
CA GLU A 24 8.38 -9.22 -2.07
C GLU A 24 8.25 -10.38 -3.02
N GLY A 25 7.84 -11.52 -2.49
CA GLY A 25 7.57 -12.70 -3.29
C GLY A 25 6.91 -13.81 -2.49
N ALA A 26 6.60 -14.89 -3.20
CA ALA A 26 6.17 -16.16 -2.63
C ALA A 26 6.72 -17.31 -3.48
N GLY A 27 6.95 -18.44 -2.85
CA GLY A 27 7.51 -19.61 -3.53
C GLY A 27 7.55 -20.84 -2.64
N ARG A 28 8.31 -21.84 -3.11
CA ARG A 28 8.59 -23.04 -2.34
C ARG A 28 10.03 -23.05 -1.87
N VAL A 29 10.23 -23.45 -0.64
CA VAL A 29 11.56 -23.66 -0.06
C VAL A 29 12.26 -24.79 -0.82
N LEU A 30 13.43 -24.51 -1.38
CA LEU A 30 14.25 -25.51 -2.07
C LEU A 30 15.26 -26.15 -1.12
N ALA A 31 15.87 -25.34 -0.27
CA ALA A 31 16.85 -25.76 0.75
C ALA A 31 16.80 -24.77 1.90
N VAL A 32 17.30 -25.19 3.06
CA VAL A 32 17.42 -24.35 4.26
C VAL A 32 18.86 -24.38 4.78
N GLY A 33 19.27 -23.31 5.44
CA GLY A 33 20.53 -23.25 6.18
C GLY A 33 20.49 -24.13 7.45
N PRO A 34 21.65 -24.40 8.07
CA PRO A 34 21.74 -25.31 9.21
C PRO A 34 20.97 -24.82 10.45
N ASP A 35 20.82 -23.52 10.62
CA ASP A 35 20.16 -22.88 11.78
C ASP A 35 18.69 -22.59 11.59
N VAL A 36 18.13 -22.90 10.41
CA VAL A 36 16.70 -22.67 10.11
C VAL A 36 15.86 -23.73 10.81
N THR A 37 14.88 -23.26 11.58
CA THR A 37 14.00 -24.12 12.40
C THR A 37 12.55 -24.07 12.01
N ARG A 38 12.09 -22.99 11.36
CA ARG A 38 10.68 -22.73 11.06
C ARG A 38 10.21 -23.30 9.74
N PHE A 39 11.14 -23.66 8.85
CA PHE A 39 10.83 -24.10 7.49
C PHE A 39 11.68 -25.32 7.07
N LYS A 40 11.14 -26.07 6.12
CA LYS A 40 11.81 -27.21 5.47
C LYS A 40 11.59 -27.19 3.95
N PRO A 41 12.41 -27.91 3.17
CA PRO A 41 12.20 -28.06 1.73
C PRO A 41 10.77 -28.52 1.41
N GLY A 42 10.17 -27.88 0.41
CA GLY A 42 8.79 -28.10 -0.02
C GLY A 42 7.77 -27.14 0.59
N ASP A 43 8.05 -26.50 1.71
CA ASP A 43 7.13 -25.56 2.35
C ASP A 43 6.81 -24.37 1.43
N ARG A 44 5.59 -23.89 1.53
CA ARG A 44 5.09 -22.71 0.81
C ARG A 44 5.33 -21.51 1.70
N VAL A 45 6.08 -20.51 1.19
CA VAL A 45 6.43 -19.32 1.94
C VAL A 45 6.17 -18.06 1.13
N ALA A 46 5.88 -16.97 1.84
CA ALA A 46 5.89 -15.62 1.31
C ALA A 46 6.82 -14.74 2.16
N TRP A 47 7.33 -13.68 1.57
CA TRP A 47 8.27 -12.77 2.23
C TRP A 47 8.08 -11.33 1.78
N THR A 48 8.60 -10.42 2.59
CA THR A 48 8.67 -8.99 2.26
C THR A 48 10.01 -8.40 2.74
N THR A 49 10.41 -7.27 2.13
CA THR A 49 11.64 -6.54 2.46
C THR A 49 12.94 -7.35 2.26
N VAL A 50 12.90 -8.27 1.29
CA VAL A 50 14.06 -9.05 0.85
C VAL A 50 14.47 -8.59 -0.54
N MET A 51 15.53 -7.77 -0.59
CA MET A 51 16.08 -7.31 -1.87
C MET A 51 16.51 -8.47 -2.75
N GLY A 52 16.37 -8.30 -4.08
CA GLY A 52 16.73 -9.36 -5.03
C GLY A 52 15.56 -10.28 -5.39
N SER A 53 14.33 -9.92 -5.03
CA SER A 53 13.15 -10.75 -5.26
C SER A 53 12.71 -10.85 -6.74
N TYR A 54 13.31 -10.08 -7.67
CA TYR A 54 13.11 -10.26 -9.11
C TYR A 54 14.03 -11.38 -9.63
N ALA A 55 13.77 -12.58 -9.18
CA ALA A 55 14.62 -13.74 -9.48
C ALA A 55 13.81 -15.03 -9.48
N THR A 56 14.37 -16.08 -10.14
CA THR A 56 13.82 -17.42 -10.11
C THR A 56 14.10 -18.13 -8.78
N ARG A 57 15.13 -17.69 -8.06
CA ARG A 57 15.55 -18.19 -6.74
C ARG A 57 16.02 -17.01 -5.89
N VAL A 58 15.63 -17.00 -4.64
CA VAL A 58 15.96 -15.93 -3.67
C VAL A 58 16.41 -16.57 -2.37
N VAL A 59 17.44 -16.02 -1.75
CA VAL A 59 17.79 -16.34 -0.36
C VAL A 59 16.96 -15.42 0.54
N VAL A 60 16.14 -16.03 1.38
CA VAL A 60 15.23 -15.31 2.28
C VAL A 60 15.64 -15.56 3.72
N PRO A 61 15.98 -14.54 4.52
CA PRO A 61 16.17 -14.70 5.96
C PRO A 61 14.91 -15.27 6.61
N GLU A 62 15.06 -16.19 7.56
CA GLU A 62 13.95 -16.88 8.21
C GLU A 62 12.96 -15.92 8.88
N ASP A 63 13.48 -14.85 9.50
CA ASP A 63 12.72 -13.79 10.18
C ASP A 63 11.89 -12.89 9.22
N LYS A 64 12.14 -12.99 7.91
CA LYS A 64 11.42 -12.25 6.86
C LYS A 64 10.41 -13.11 6.08
N ALA A 65 10.30 -14.38 6.44
CA ALA A 65 9.41 -15.33 5.79
C ALA A 65 8.23 -15.73 6.69
N ILE A 66 7.09 -15.97 6.06
CA ILE A 66 5.90 -16.54 6.70
C ILE A 66 5.38 -17.71 5.87
N ALA A 67 4.92 -18.76 6.55
CA ALA A 67 4.24 -19.87 5.89
C ALA A 67 2.97 -19.39 5.19
N VAL A 68 2.76 -19.82 3.96
CA VAL A 68 1.50 -19.52 3.23
C VAL A 68 0.46 -20.56 3.63
N PRO A 69 -0.65 -20.16 4.26
CA PRO A 69 -1.70 -21.08 4.69
C PRO A 69 -2.30 -21.86 3.53
N ASP A 70 -2.85 -23.05 3.84
CA ASP A 70 -3.69 -23.75 2.91
C ASP A 70 -4.93 -22.89 2.56
N GLY A 71 -5.35 -22.96 1.30
CA GLY A 71 -6.42 -22.10 0.77
C GLY A 71 -5.94 -20.81 0.11
N ILE A 72 -4.67 -20.39 0.29
CA ILE A 72 -4.08 -19.25 -0.42
C ILE A 72 -3.07 -19.78 -1.46
N ASP A 73 -3.25 -19.46 -2.73
CA ASP A 73 -2.28 -19.79 -3.78
C ASP A 73 -1.04 -18.87 -3.73
N LEU A 74 0.09 -19.32 -4.30
CA LEU A 74 1.34 -18.57 -4.26
C LEU A 74 1.28 -17.22 -5.00
N ARG A 75 0.44 -17.09 -6.04
CA ARG A 75 0.29 -15.80 -6.75
C ARG A 75 -0.42 -14.78 -5.87
N THR A 76 -1.47 -15.20 -5.17
CA THR A 76 -2.18 -14.38 -4.18
C THR A 76 -1.24 -14.01 -3.03
N ALA A 77 -0.48 -14.96 -2.49
CA ALA A 77 0.49 -14.70 -1.42
C ALA A 77 1.57 -13.69 -1.85
N ALA A 78 2.14 -13.83 -3.07
CA ALA A 78 3.12 -12.89 -3.63
C ALA A 78 2.53 -11.49 -3.92
N ALA A 79 1.21 -11.37 -3.98
CA ALA A 79 0.51 -10.10 -4.20
C ALA A 79 0.09 -9.40 -2.90
N ALA A 80 0.17 -10.07 -1.74
CA ALA A 80 -0.56 -9.68 -0.55
C ALA A 80 0.25 -8.85 0.46
N LEU A 81 1.50 -9.24 0.74
CA LEU A 81 2.15 -8.82 2.00
C LEU A 81 2.52 -7.35 2.05
N VAL A 82 3.29 -6.81 1.10
CA VAL A 82 3.72 -5.39 1.17
C VAL A 82 2.53 -4.46 1.19
N GLN A 83 1.56 -4.67 0.30
CA GLN A 83 0.39 -3.79 0.20
C GLN A 83 -0.60 -4.03 1.35
N GLY A 84 -0.81 -5.28 1.75
CA GLY A 84 -1.70 -5.65 2.85
C GLY A 84 -1.19 -5.18 4.21
N MET A 85 0.08 -5.43 4.52
CA MET A 85 0.70 -4.93 5.75
C MET A 85 0.79 -3.41 5.78
N THR A 86 1.01 -2.76 4.61
CA THR A 86 0.93 -1.30 4.51
C THR A 86 -0.46 -0.82 4.87
N ALA A 87 -1.51 -1.35 4.26
CA ALA A 87 -2.87 -0.99 4.60
C ALA A 87 -3.19 -1.27 6.07
N HIS A 88 -2.68 -2.39 6.62
CA HIS A 88 -2.88 -2.77 8.01
C HIS A 88 -2.30 -1.75 8.98
N TYR A 89 -1.01 -1.35 8.86
CA TYR A 89 -0.45 -0.36 9.78
C TYR A 89 -1.03 1.05 9.57
N LEU A 90 -1.44 1.39 8.36
CA LEU A 90 -2.09 2.68 8.09
C LEU A 90 -3.36 2.87 8.92
N VAL A 91 -4.20 1.84 9.02
CA VAL A 91 -5.46 1.92 9.78
C VAL A 91 -5.33 1.62 11.26
N ASN A 92 -4.26 0.92 11.68
CA ASN A 92 -4.06 0.52 13.08
C ASN A 92 -3.17 1.49 13.86
N ASP A 93 -2.17 2.07 13.20
CA ASP A 93 -1.08 2.75 13.89
C ASP A 93 -0.87 4.19 13.41
N SER A 94 -0.85 4.43 12.08
CA SER A 94 -0.58 5.77 11.54
C SER A 94 -1.73 6.74 11.78
N TYR A 95 -2.95 6.29 11.54
CA TYR A 95 -4.18 6.90 12.02
C TYR A 95 -5.13 5.77 12.43
N ARG A 96 -5.44 5.70 13.72
CA ARG A 96 -6.35 4.67 14.26
C ARG A 96 -7.79 5.00 13.90
N ALA A 97 -8.16 4.64 12.67
CA ALA A 97 -9.49 4.89 12.13
C ALA A 97 -10.57 4.16 12.94
N ARG A 98 -11.66 4.86 13.26
CA ARG A 98 -12.75 4.39 14.11
C ARG A 98 -14.07 4.45 13.35
N GLU A 99 -15.03 3.70 13.81
CA GLU A 99 -16.41 3.78 13.33
C GLU A 99 -16.92 5.23 13.34
N GLY A 100 -17.57 5.64 12.25
CA GLY A 100 -18.08 7.00 12.07
C GLY A 100 -17.06 8.01 11.53
N ASP A 101 -15.76 7.67 11.45
CA ASP A 101 -14.79 8.52 10.78
C ASP A 101 -15.10 8.64 9.29
N VAL A 102 -14.76 9.79 8.70
CA VAL A 102 -14.74 10.00 7.25
C VAL A 102 -13.29 10.21 6.84
N VAL A 103 -12.81 9.49 5.84
CA VAL A 103 -11.42 9.57 5.40
C VAL A 103 -11.31 9.72 3.89
N LEU A 104 -10.23 10.34 3.44
CA LEU A 104 -9.86 10.44 2.02
C LEU A 104 -8.74 9.44 1.71
N VAL A 105 -8.91 8.62 0.67
CA VAL A 105 -7.91 7.66 0.19
C VAL A 105 -7.53 8.03 -1.24
N HIS A 106 -6.29 8.48 -1.43
CA HIS A 106 -5.77 8.72 -2.76
C HIS A 106 -5.43 7.42 -3.49
N ALA A 107 -5.56 7.44 -4.83
CA ALA A 107 -5.34 6.28 -5.68
C ALA A 107 -6.11 5.03 -5.19
N ALA A 108 -7.38 5.19 -4.86
CA ALA A 108 -8.23 4.17 -4.22
C ALA A 108 -8.37 2.86 -5.04
N ALA A 109 -8.09 2.88 -6.35
CA ALA A 109 -8.04 1.68 -7.21
C ALA A 109 -6.63 1.07 -7.35
N GLY A 110 -5.63 1.62 -6.67
CA GLY A 110 -4.27 1.06 -6.59
C GLY A 110 -4.18 -0.10 -5.60
N GLY A 111 -3.03 -0.78 -5.56
CA GLY A 111 -2.87 -1.97 -4.72
C GLY A 111 -3.09 -1.71 -3.23
N VAL A 112 -2.42 -0.70 -2.65
CA VAL A 112 -2.66 -0.31 -1.25
C VAL A 112 -4.07 0.29 -1.10
N GLY A 113 -4.50 1.16 -2.02
CA GLY A 113 -5.80 1.83 -1.94
C GLY A 113 -6.99 0.88 -1.84
N LEU A 114 -7.00 -0.20 -2.64
CA LEU A 114 -8.05 -1.22 -2.59
C LEU A 114 -8.10 -1.94 -1.23
N LEU A 115 -6.96 -2.36 -0.70
CA LEU A 115 -6.90 -3.07 0.58
C LEU A 115 -7.18 -2.14 1.76
N LEU A 116 -6.67 -0.91 1.71
CA LEU A 116 -6.94 0.12 2.70
C LEU A 116 -8.45 0.43 2.79
N THR A 117 -9.11 0.58 1.64
CA THR A 117 -10.56 0.81 1.57
C THR A 117 -11.34 -0.35 2.20
N GLN A 118 -10.96 -1.60 1.91
CA GLN A 118 -11.59 -2.78 2.51
C GLN A 118 -11.38 -2.82 4.03
N TRP A 119 -10.17 -2.55 4.54
CA TRP A 119 -9.90 -2.46 5.98
C TRP A 119 -10.71 -1.37 6.67
N LEU A 120 -10.81 -0.18 6.07
CA LEU A 120 -11.57 0.94 6.59
C LEU A 120 -13.07 0.64 6.63
N LYS A 121 -13.59 0.05 5.56
CA LYS A 121 -15.02 -0.32 5.48
C LYS A 121 -15.42 -1.32 6.55
N ARG A 122 -14.58 -2.33 6.85
CA ARG A 122 -14.79 -3.27 7.95
C ARG A 122 -14.91 -2.60 9.33
N ARG A 123 -14.38 -1.39 9.47
CA ARG A 123 -14.42 -0.60 10.72
C ARG A 123 -15.55 0.40 10.77
N GLY A 124 -16.47 0.38 9.82
CA GLY A 124 -17.55 1.36 9.76
C GLY A 124 -17.09 2.78 9.41
N VAL A 125 -15.92 2.91 8.74
CA VAL A 125 -15.38 4.18 8.28
C VAL A 125 -15.94 4.51 6.91
N ARG A 126 -16.40 5.76 6.70
CA ARG A 126 -16.80 6.27 5.40
C ARG A 126 -15.57 6.66 4.59
N VAL A 127 -15.45 6.10 3.40
CA VAL A 127 -14.27 6.29 2.53
C VAL A 127 -14.63 7.12 1.31
N ILE A 128 -13.96 8.26 1.16
CA ILE A 128 -13.93 9.06 -0.07
C ILE A 128 -12.68 8.64 -0.84
N GLY A 129 -12.81 8.05 -2.01
CA GLY A 129 -11.69 7.61 -2.84
C GLY A 129 -11.39 8.60 -3.97
N THR A 130 -10.12 8.83 -4.31
CA THR A 130 -9.77 9.54 -5.55
C THR A 130 -9.22 8.59 -6.59
N VAL A 131 -9.65 8.75 -7.83
CA VAL A 131 -9.19 7.97 -8.98
C VAL A 131 -9.18 8.80 -10.27
N SER A 132 -8.47 8.31 -11.30
CA SER A 132 -8.26 9.06 -12.55
C SER A 132 -9.21 8.67 -13.69
N THR A 133 -10.00 7.60 -13.57
CA THR A 133 -10.90 7.13 -14.64
C THR A 133 -12.20 6.54 -14.08
N ALA A 134 -13.26 6.53 -14.88
CA ALA A 134 -14.54 5.93 -14.51
C ALA A 134 -14.43 4.41 -14.19
N GLY A 135 -13.61 3.67 -14.95
CA GLY A 135 -13.38 2.25 -14.66
C GLY A 135 -12.70 2.02 -13.31
N LYS A 136 -11.75 2.89 -12.92
CA LYS A 136 -11.14 2.87 -11.58
C LYS A 136 -12.14 3.27 -10.49
N ALA A 137 -13.09 4.17 -10.80
CA ALA A 137 -14.14 4.54 -9.85
C ALA A 137 -15.08 3.37 -9.54
N ALA A 138 -15.51 2.65 -10.56
CA ALA A 138 -16.31 1.45 -10.37
C ALA A 138 -15.57 0.41 -9.51
N LEU A 139 -14.27 0.22 -9.76
CA LEU A 139 -13.44 -0.68 -8.97
C LEU A 139 -13.29 -0.22 -7.50
N ALA A 140 -13.07 1.06 -7.25
CA ALA A 140 -12.98 1.59 -5.88
C ALA A 140 -14.29 1.39 -5.11
N ARG A 141 -15.44 1.68 -5.74
CA ARG A 141 -16.77 1.46 -5.13
C ARG A 141 -17.02 -0.02 -4.82
N SER A 142 -16.70 -0.93 -5.74
CA SER A 142 -16.89 -2.37 -5.52
C SER A 142 -15.99 -2.93 -4.39
N ASN A 143 -14.99 -2.16 -3.95
CA ASN A 143 -14.12 -2.50 -2.82
C ASN A 143 -14.45 -1.68 -1.55
N GLY A 144 -15.57 -0.95 -1.53
CA GLY A 144 -16.10 -0.32 -0.32
C GLY A 144 -15.90 1.19 -0.22
N ALA A 145 -15.40 1.87 -1.27
CA ALA A 145 -15.43 3.33 -1.28
C ALA A 145 -16.87 3.84 -1.39
N ASP A 146 -17.30 4.66 -0.43
CA ASP A 146 -18.65 5.19 -0.36
C ASP A 146 -18.85 6.29 -1.41
N ASP A 147 -17.87 7.20 -1.50
CA ASP A 147 -17.83 8.25 -2.52
C ASP A 147 -16.55 8.14 -3.33
N VAL A 148 -16.60 8.52 -4.60
CA VAL A 148 -15.41 8.52 -5.46
C VAL A 148 -15.36 9.80 -6.27
N VAL A 149 -14.26 10.54 -6.08
CA VAL A 149 -13.94 11.76 -6.83
C VAL A 149 -13.06 11.39 -8.01
N LEU A 150 -13.52 11.71 -9.20
CA LEU A 150 -12.71 11.66 -10.41
C LEU A 150 -11.91 12.97 -10.49
N HIS A 151 -10.59 12.85 -10.48
CA HIS A 151 -9.73 14.02 -10.58
C HIS A 151 -9.06 14.10 -11.96
N GLY A 152 -9.17 15.23 -12.63
CA GLY A 152 -8.33 15.63 -13.76
C GLY A 152 -7.11 16.41 -13.26
N ALA A 153 -7.35 17.44 -12.45
CA ALA A 153 -6.40 18.15 -11.61
C ALA A 153 -6.90 18.08 -10.16
N PHE A 154 -6.02 18.28 -9.18
CA PHE A 154 -6.39 18.24 -7.76
C PHE A 154 -6.87 19.59 -7.21
N ASP A 155 -6.98 20.62 -8.06
CA ASP A 155 -7.26 22.00 -7.66
C ASP A 155 -8.62 22.15 -6.95
N ASP A 156 -9.65 21.40 -7.41
CA ASP A 156 -10.98 21.43 -6.82
C ASP A 156 -11.24 20.33 -5.78
N LEU A 157 -10.26 19.48 -5.51
CA LEU A 157 -10.47 18.29 -4.65
C LEU A 157 -10.91 18.66 -3.24
N ALA A 158 -10.27 19.66 -2.64
CA ALA A 158 -10.61 20.08 -1.27
C ALA A 158 -12.04 20.63 -1.17
N ALA A 159 -12.48 21.37 -2.17
CA ALA A 159 -13.85 21.88 -2.25
C ALA A 159 -14.87 20.74 -2.36
N GLU A 160 -14.58 19.74 -3.20
CA GLU A 160 -15.45 18.57 -3.36
C GLU A 160 -15.49 17.71 -2.08
N VAL A 161 -14.35 17.49 -1.42
CA VAL A 161 -14.31 16.79 -0.13
C VAL A 161 -15.10 17.52 0.94
N ARG A 162 -15.02 18.85 0.98
CA ARG A 162 -15.83 19.65 1.91
C ARG A 162 -17.31 19.56 1.57
N ARG A 163 -17.69 19.59 0.31
CA ARG A 163 -19.09 19.39 -0.11
C ARG A 163 -19.63 18.03 0.35
N LEU A 164 -18.84 16.97 0.22
CA LEU A 164 -19.21 15.61 0.65
C LEU A 164 -19.24 15.42 2.19
N THR A 165 -18.69 16.36 2.94
CA THR A 165 -18.59 16.33 4.39
C THR A 165 -19.28 17.48 5.10
N ASP A 166 -20.26 18.13 4.45
CA ASP A 166 -21.02 19.26 4.98
C ASP A 166 -20.11 20.40 5.51
N GLY A 167 -19.04 20.71 4.75
CA GLY A 167 -18.05 21.73 5.08
C GLY A 167 -17.00 21.33 6.12
N ARG A 168 -17.15 20.20 6.80
CA ARG A 168 -16.30 19.80 7.94
C ARG A 168 -14.89 19.35 7.55
N GLY A 169 -14.73 18.72 6.38
CA GLY A 169 -13.52 18.03 5.96
C GLY A 169 -13.38 16.62 6.59
N VAL A 170 -12.33 15.90 6.21
CA VAL A 170 -12.10 14.51 6.62
C VAL A 170 -11.23 14.38 7.87
N HIS A 171 -11.40 13.28 8.59
CA HIS A 171 -10.63 12.93 9.80
C HIS A 171 -9.18 12.62 9.47
N ALA A 172 -8.96 11.90 8.37
CA ALA A 172 -7.63 11.59 7.89
C ALA A 172 -7.59 11.56 6.36
N VAL A 173 -6.40 11.84 5.80
CA VAL A 173 -6.06 11.62 4.40
C VAL A 173 -4.95 10.59 4.34
N TYR A 174 -5.13 9.54 3.56
CA TYR A 174 -4.11 8.55 3.23
C TYR A 174 -3.59 8.84 1.81
N ASP A 175 -2.36 9.33 1.74
CA ASP A 175 -1.76 9.84 0.51
C ASP A 175 -0.54 9.00 0.09
N GLY A 176 -0.69 8.25 -1.01
CA GLY A 176 0.38 7.53 -1.68
C GLY A 176 0.95 8.26 -2.91
N ILE A 177 0.40 9.42 -3.25
CA ILE A 177 0.77 10.19 -4.46
C ILE A 177 1.89 11.19 -4.16
N GLY A 178 1.78 11.97 -3.10
CA GLY A 178 2.83 12.88 -2.64
C GLY A 178 2.73 14.29 -3.22
N ALA A 179 3.76 14.77 -3.92
CA ALA A 179 3.90 16.17 -4.32
C ALA A 179 2.63 16.79 -4.95
N ALA A 180 2.01 16.07 -5.89
CA ALA A 180 0.85 16.61 -6.64
C ALA A 180 -0.45 16.70 -5.81
N THR A 181 -0.54 16.01 -4.67
CA THR A 181 -1.75 15.95 -3.85
C THR A 181 -1.61 16.64 -2.51
N PHE A 182 -0.39 16.97 -2.11
CA PHE A 182 -0.08 17.41 -0.75
C PHE A 182 -0.93 18.59 -0.28
N ASP A 183 -1.03 19.65 -1.09
CA ASP A 183 -1.78 20.85 -0.73
C ASP A 183 -3.29 20.58 -0.65
N ALA A 184 -3.83 19.88 -1.63
CA ALA A 184 -5.24 19.47 -1.63
C ALA A 184 -5.56 18.51 -0.46
N SER A 185 -4.62 17.62 -0.11
CA SER A 185 -4.74 16.73 1.04
C SER A 185 -4.83 17.50 2.35
N LEU A 186 -3.94 18.48 2.57
CA LEU A 186 -3.99 19.34 3.77
C LEU A 186 -5.31 20.13 3.83
N ALA A 187 -5.73 20.75 2.71
CA ALA A 187 -6.93 21.55 2.64
C ALA A 187 -8.24 20.73 2.81
N SER A 188 -8.18 19.42 2.58
CA SER A 188 -9.30 18.49 2.77
C SER A 188 -9.54 18.10 4.22
N LEU A 189 -8.56 18.31 5.11
CA LEU A 189 -8.66 17.92 6.51
C LEU A 189 -9.60 18.81 7.32
N ARG A 190 -10.28 18.21 8.29
CA ARG A 190 -10.95 18.94 9.37
C ARG A 190 -9.93 19.47 10.38
N THR A 191 -10.35 20.35 11.27
CA THR A 191 -9.56 20.71 12.46
C THR A 191 -9.12 19.44 13.21
N ARG A 192 -7.83 19.39 13.59
CA ARG A 192 -7.16 18.25 14.24
C ARG A 192 -7.15 16.96 13.39
N GLY A 193 -7.26 17.10 12.05
CA GLY A 193 -7.16 16.00 11.11
C GLY A 193 -5.70 15.54 10.92
N THR A 194 -5.54 14.34 10.35
CA THR A 194 -4.24 13.71 10.14
C THR A 194 -3.98 13.47 8.66
N LEU A 195 -2.85 13.98 8.15
CA LEU A 195 -2.32 13.61 6.84
C LEU A 195 -1.28 12.50 6.99
N VAL A 196 -1.56 11.35 6.39
CA VAL A 196 -0.65 10.20 6.36
C VAL A 196 -0.08 10.05 4.96
N ILE A 197 1.17 10.47 4.74
CA ILE A 197 1.85 10.33 3.45
C ILE A 197 2.63 9.02 3.48
N PHE A 198 2.13 7.98 2.80
CA PHE A 198 2.80 6.68 2.77
C PHE A 198 3.51 6.37 1.45
N GLY A 199 3.40 7.26 0.44
CA GLY A 199 4.02 7.12 -0.86
C GLY A 199 4.45 8.46 -1.46
N GLY A 200 4.99 8.41 -2.67
CA GLY A 200 5.47 9.58 -3.43
C GLY A 200 5.44 9.31 -4.93
N ALA A 201 4.32 8.75 -5.44
CA ALA A 201 4.19 8.36 -6.85
C ALA A 201 4.31 9.54 -7.82
N SER A 202 4.01 10.77 -7.40
CA SER A 202 4.19 12.00 -8.19
C SER A 202 5.50 12.74 -7.90
N GLY A 203 6.31 12.22 -7.01
CA GLY A 203 7.53 12.86 -6.54
C GLY A 203 7.50 13.12 -5.04
N PRO A 204 8.65 13.52 -4.45
CA PRO A 204 8.75 13.86 -3.05
C PRO A 204 7.95 15.12 -2.73
N VAL A 205 7.35 15.16 -1.55
CA VAL A 205 6.75 16.38 -1.01
C VAL A 205 7.88 17.39 -0.73
N PRO A 206 7.71 18.66 -1.12
CA PRO A 206 8.69 19.70 -0.82
C PRO A 206 8.78 19.96 0.70
N PRO A 207 9.79 20.68 1.18
CA PRO A 207 9.87 21.10 2.58
C PRO A 207 8.58 21.77 3.06
N VAL A 208 8.12 21.40 4.24
CA VAL A 208 6.83 21.83 4.78
C VAL A 208 7.08 22.85 5.89
N ASP A 209 6.51 24.05 5.72
CA ASP A 209 6.41 25.01 6.81
C ASP A 209 5.40 24.48 7.84
N VAL A 210 5.87 24.26 9.07
CA VAL A 210 5.03 23.77 10.19
C VAL A 210 3.88 24.71 10.54
N MET A 211 3.99 26.01 10.22
CA MET A 211 2.91 26.95 10.44
C MET A 211 1.67 26.62 9.59
N ARG A 212 1.83 25.93 8.47
CA ARG A 212 0.70 25.41 7.68
C ARG A 212 -0.16 24.41 8.46
N LEU A 213 0.45 23.64 9.37
CA LEU A 213 -0.28 22.70 10.23
C LEU A 213 -1.09 23.45 11.30
N LEU A 214 -0.53 24.51 11.86
CA LEU A 214 -1.23 25.38 12.82
C LEU A 214 -2.44 26.04 12.17
N TRP A 215 -2.22 26.78 11.09
CA TRP A 215 -3.28 27.55 10.41
C TRP A 215 -4.31 26.65 9.71
N GLY A 216 -3.92 25.45 9.31
CA GLY A 216 -4.83 24.42 8.76
C GLY A 216 -5.76 23.81 9.80
N GLY A 217 -5.58 24.12 11.09
CA GLY A 217 -6.44 23.63 12.17
C GLY A 217 -5.75 22.64 13.12
N SER A 218 -4.51 22.88 13.49
CA SER A 218 -3.70 22.01 14.38
C SER A 218 -3.58 20.58 13.83
N LEU A 219 -3.16 20.49 12.57
CA LEU A 219 -3.10 19.23 11.83
C LEU A 219 -1.93 18.35 12.28
N THR A 220 -2.07 17.05 12.13
CA THR A 220 -0.99 16.08 12.27
C THR A 220 -0.48 15.68 10.89
N LEU A 221 0.84 15.61 10.72
CA LEU A 221 1.50 15.10 9.53
C LEU A 221 2.41 13.94 9.91
N THR A 222 2.29 12.81 9.22
CA THR A 222 3.16 11.65 9.42
C THR A 222 3.60 11.03 8.09
N ARG A 223 4.81 10.46 8.08
CA ARG A 223 5.41 9.77 6.94
C ARG A 223 5.88 8.38 7.36
N PRO A 224 4.96 7.41 7.44
CA PRO A 224 5.28 6.06 7.87
C PRO A 224 6.05 5.28 6.78
N TYR A 225 6.83 4.27 7.23
CA TYR A 225 7.56 3.35 6.38
C TYR A 225 7.41 1.92 6.92
N LEU A 226 7.08 0.95 6.05
CA LEU A 226 6.73 -0.42 6.43
C LEU A 226 7.77 -1.10 7.35
N GLU A 227 9.07 -0.86 7.12
CA GLU A 227 10.12 -1.43 7.95
C GLU A 227 9.99 -1.07 9.43
N HIS A 228 9.48 0.13 9.75
CA HIS A 228 9.28 0.57 11.13
C HIS A 228 8.07 -0.09 11.80
N PHE A 229 7.20 -0.72 11.02
CA PHE A 229 5.99 -1.45 11.47
C PHE A 229 6.16 -2.96 11.35
N ARG A 230 7.38 -3.44 11.35
CA ARG A 230 7.79 -4.85 11.44
C ARG A 230 9.10 -4.98 12.23
N ALA A 231 9.20 -4.25 13.32
CA ALA A 231 10.43 -4.14 14.11
C ALA A 231 10.82 -5.44 14.81
N SER A 232 9.91 -6.38 14.98
CA SER A 232 10.16 -7.73 15.49
C SER A 232 9.55 -8.80 14.59
N VAL A 233 9.99 -10.04 14.77
CA VAL A 233 9.40 -11.21 14.08
C VAL A 233 7.93 -11.35 14.45
N ASP A 234 7.58 -11.17 15.72
CA ASP A 234 6.20 -11.27 16.20
C ASP A 234 5.30 -10.21 15.57
N GLU A 235 5.78 -8.96 15.46
CA GLU A 235 5.03 -7.91 14.79
C GLU A 235 4.86 -8.21 13.29
N PHE A 236 5.91 -8.69 12.64
CA PHE A 236 5.82 -9.13 11.25
C PHE A 236 4.77 -10.23 11.07
N LEU A 237 4.86 -11.29 11.88
CA LEU A 237 3.94 -12.43 11.81
C LEU A 237 2.50 -12.02 12.12
N TRP A 238 2.29 -11.16 13.12
CA TRP A 238 0.97 -10.62 13.44
C TRP A 238 0.34 -9.88 12.26
N ARG A 239 1.09 -8.96 11.62
CA ARG A 239 0.55 -8.18 10.50
C ARG A 239 0.34 -9.03 9.25
N ALA A 240 1.30 -9.88 8.93
CA ALA A 240 1.20 -10.79 7.78
C ALA A 240 0.08 -11.81 7.99
N GLY A 241 -0.06 -12.36 9.21
CA GLY A 241 -1.16 -13.23 9.61
C GLY A 241 -2.52 -12.55 9.42
N ALA A 242 -2.69 -11.31 9.92
CA ALA A 242 -3.93 -10.58 9.75
C ALA A 242 -4.33 -10.36 8.27
N VAL A 243 -3.33 -10.21 7.37
CA VAL A 243 -3.58 -10.15 5.93
C VAL A 243 -4.05 -11.50 5.39
N PHE A 244 -3.40 -12.59 5.76
CA PHE A 244 -3.78 -13.94 5.33
C PHE A 244 -5.14 -14.36 5.89
N ASP A 245 -5.42 -14.07 7.15
CA ASP A 245 -6.73 -14.34 7.78
C ASP A 245 -7.84 -13.60 7.03
N GLY A 246 -7.62 -12.33 6.68
CA GLY A 246 -8.58 -11.57 5.89
C GLY A 246 -8.80 -12.11 4.46
N ILE A 247 -7.79 -12.75 3.87
CA ILE A 247 -7.94 -13.44 2.58
C ILE A 247 -8.76 -14.72 2.75
N LEU A 248 -8.47 -15.50 3.78
CA LEU A 248 -9.14 -16.79 4.06
C LEU A 248 -10.62 -16.60 4.44
N ASP A 249 -10.94 -15.59 5.21
CA ASP A 249 -12.33 -15.27 5.60
C ASP A 249 -13.10 -14.49 4.51
N GLY A 250 -12.41 -14.15 3.39
CA GLY A 250 -13.00 -13.44 2.26
C GLY A 250 -13.23 -11.95 2.46
N SER A 251 -12.81 -11.40 3.61
CA SER A 251 -12.94 -9.97 3.93
C SER A 251 -11.90 -9.10 3.25
N LEU A 252 -10.78 -9.68 2.81
CA LEU A 252 -9.78 -9.04 1.95
C LEU A 252 -9.69 -9.75 0.61
N LYS A 253 -9.91 -9.00 -0.45
CA LYS A 253 -9.80 -9.49 -1.83
C LYS A 253 -8.56 -8.89 -2.49
N ILE A 254 -7.58 -9.74 -2.79
CA ILE A 254 -6.36 -9.34 -3.47
C ILE A 254 -6.63 -9.24 -4.96
N ARG A 255 -6.48 -8.03 -5.52
CA ARG A 255 -6.59 -7.82 -6.96
C ARG A 255 -5.21 -7.92 -7.61
N ILE A 256 -4.99 -8.94 -8.42
CA ILE A 256 -3.86 -9.02 -9.34
C ILE A 256 -4.28 -8.32 -10.63
N GLY A 257 -3.70 -7.15 -10.90
CA GLY A 257 -4.03 -6.31 -12.05
C GLY A 257 -3.27 -6.66 -13.32
N GLY A 258 -2.23 -7.48 -13.20
CA GLY A 258 -1.45 -7.99 -14.32
C GLY A 258 -0.34 -8.91 -13.87
N ALA A 259 0.05 -9.83 -14.75
CA ALA A 259 1.20 -10.70 -14.57
C ALA A 259 2.10 -10.59 -15.82
N TYR A 260 3.39 -10.45 -15.60
CA TYR A 260 4.40 -10.30 -16.64
C TYR A 260 5.45 -11.41 -16.47
N PRO A 261 5.98 -11.96 -17.55
CA PRO A 261 7.22 -12.75 -17.45
C PRO A 261 8.31 -11.95 -16.75
N LEU A 262 9.18 -12.61 -15.98
CA LEU A 262 10.28 -11.93 -15.29
C LEU A 262 11.17 -11.15 -16.27
N ALA A 263 11.38 -11.66 -17.46
CA ALA A 263 12.12 -10.99 -18.53
C ALA A 263 11.49 -9.65 -18.96
N ASP A 264 10.18 -9.49 -18.77
CA ASP A 264 9.42 -8.27 -19.10
C ASP A 264 9.34 -7.27 -17.95
N ALA A 265 10.17 -7.37 -16.91
CA ALA A 265 10.17 -6.48 -15.76
C ALA A 265 10.25 -5.00 -16.16
N ARG A 266 11.00 -4.67 -17.22
CA ARG A 266 11.07 -3.30 -17.76
C ARG A 266 9.70 -2.78 -18.21
N ARG A 267 8.90 -3.61 -18.89
CA ARG A 267 7.55 -3.25 -19.34
C ARG A 267 6.61 -3.08 -18.15
N ALA A 268 6.68 -4.00 -17.19
CA ALA A 268 5.90 -3.91 -15.97
C ALA A 268 6.20 -2.62 -15.18
N HIS A 269 7.47 -2.21 -15.08
CA HIS A 269 7.87 -0.93 -14.48
C HIS A 269 7.29 0.28 -15.24
N ALA A 270 7.33 0.26 -16.58
CA ALA A 270 6.79 1.34 -17.40
C ALA A 270 5.26 1.47 -17.22
N ASP A 271 4.55 0.35 -17.17
CA ASP A 271 3.09 0.34 -16.96
C ASP A 271 2.68 0.82 -15.56
N LEU A 272 3.46 0.44 -14.53
CA LEU A 272 3.25 0.93 -13.16
C LEU A 272 3.53 2.43 -13.07
N ALA A 273 4.65 2.90 -13.59
CA ALA A 273 5.03 4.31 -13.61
C ALA A 273 4.01 5.18 -14.34
N ALA A 274 3.47 4.69 -15.46
CA ALA A 274 2.43 5.35 -16.23
C ALA A 274 1.04 5.34 -15.55
N ARG A 275 0.90 4.70 -14.37
CA ARG A 275 -0.38 4.61 -13.61
C ARG A 275 -1.54 4.01 -14.41
N ARG A 276 -1.24 3.19 -15.43
CA ARG A 276 -2.25 2.50 -16.24
C ARG A 276 -2.84 1.27 -15.57
N THR A 277 -2.23 0.82 -14.47
CA THR A 277 -2.55 -0.42 -13.77
C THR A 277 -3.50 -0.22 -12.59
N THR A 278 -4.11 -1.29 -12.13
CA THR A 278 -4.91 -1.37 -10.90
C THR A 278 -4.44 -2.56 -10.07
N GLY A 279 -4.61 -2.51 -8.75
CA GLY A 279 -4.20 -3.60 -7.88
C GLY A 279 -2.69 -3.88 -7.92
N LYS A 280 -2.31 -5.14 -7.82
CA LYS A 280 -0.92 -5.63 -7.77
C LYS A 280 -0.45 -6.12 -9.13
N LEU A 281 0.80 -5.84 -9.49
CA LEU A 281 1.48 -6.48 -10.61
C LEU A 281 2.39 -7.60 -10.11
N LEU A 282 2.41 -8.72 -10.81
CA LEU A 282 3.31 -9.85 -10.57
C LEU A 282 4.35 -9.97 -11.67
N LEU A 283 5.56 -10.37 -11.27
CA LEU A 283 6.56 -10.92 -12.16
C LEU A 283 6.59 -12.43 -11.94
N VAL A 284 6.52 -13.20 -13.02
CA VAL A 284 6.49 -14.66 -12.98
C VAL A 284 7.74 -15.16 -13.68
N PRO A 285 8.57 -15.97 -12.98
CA PRO A 285 9.77 -16.59 -13.56
C PRO A 285 9.47 -17.50 -14.74
#